data_29caf06a27494be6decc476bef1e5160
#
_entry.id   29caf06a27494be6decc476bef1e5160
#
_cell.length_a   1.000
_cell.length_b   1.000
_cell.length_c   1.000
_cell.angle_alpha   90.00
_cell.angle_beta   90.00
_cell.angle_gamma   90.00
#
_symmetry.space_group_name_H-M   'P 1'
#
loop_
_entity.id
_entity.type
_entity.pdbx_description
1 polymer ?
#
loop_
_entity_poly.entity_id
_entity_poly.type
_entity_poly.pdbx_seq_one_letter_code
_entity_poly.pdbx_strand_id
1 'polypeptide(L)'
;MVTSHSQINENGSLDQIVGLRCPRCGSDVNGLDCDACAFRMKVVDEIVRAIPPERRVHYARFMEDYERIREAEGRGSEREEFYLGLPYVDTSRRNSKQWHIRSRTYDHLIKHVLKENPPNGGGRILDLGAGNCWMSYRLALAGYRPVAVDLLTNNQDGLGSATHYRKHLGEFFPRVQAEMARLPFQNAQFDVVIFNASFHYSEDYEATLREALRCVNKGGRVIVSDTPWYSREMSGRQMVAERHAAFLRRYGTASDSIKSVQYLTDERLHELEENLSIRWTIHYPNYGFKWAMRPFVAKLRNRREPARFRIYSARKNARE
;
A
#
# COMPACT_ATOMS: atom_id res chain seq x y z
N MET A 1 -20.93 46.17 10.14
CA MET A 1 -19.58 45.64 10.13
C MET A 1 -19.60 44.38 10.97
N VAL A 2 -19.73 43.24 10.33
CA VAL A 2 -19.70 41.95 11.02
C VAL A 2 -18.34 41.34 10.69
N THR A 3 -17.48 41.33 11.71
CA THR A 3 -16.18 40.63 11.64
C THR A 3 -16.42 39.15 11.64
N SER A 4 -16.23 38.52 10.48
CA SER A 4 -16.16 37.08 10.36
C SER A 4 -14.85 36.59 11.02
N HIS A 5 -14.99 36.02 12.20
CA HIS A 5 -13.93 35.22 12.79
C HIS A 5 -13.74 33.99 11.90
N SER A 6 -12.61 33.95 11.19
CA SER A 6 -12.13 32.74 10.53
C SER A 6 -11.85 31.70 11.62
N GLN A 7 -12.78 30.77 11.82
CA GLN A 7 -12.49 29.52 12.51
C GLN A 7 -11.41 28.82 11.69
N ILE A 8 -10.22 28.71 12.26
CA ILE A 8 -9.17 27.83 11.74
C ILE A 8 -9.76 26.42 11.82
N ASN A 9 -10.19 25.92 10.67
CA ASN A 9 -10.72 24.58 10.57
C ASN A 9 -9.64 23.60 10.99
N GLU A 10 -9.90 22.82 12.05
CA GLU A 10 -9.16 21.61 12.41
C GLU A 10 -9.18 20.56 11.28
N ASN A 11 -9.86 20.82 10.19
CA ASN A 11 -10.10 20.03 9.00
C ASN A 11 -9.09 20.25 7.84
N GLY A 12 -8.03 21.03 8.02
CA GLY A 12 -7.13 21.43 6.92
C GLY A 12 -6.53 20.30 6.07
N SER A 13 -6.62 19.04 6.51
CA SER A 13 -6.20 17.88 5.69
C SER A 13 -7.39 17.14 5.04
N LEU A 14 -8.63 17.37 5.49
CA LEU A 14 -9.82 16.68 4.96
C LEU A 14 -10.32 17.30 3.65
N ASP A 15 -10.13 18.59 3.45
CA ASP A 15 -10.54 19.29 2.21
C ASP A 15 -9.79 18.77 0.96
N GLN A 16 -8.67 18.09 1.18
CA GLN A 16 -7.89 17.42 0.12
C GLN A 16 -8.40 16.00 -0.19
N ILE A 17 -9.13 15.38 0.74
CA ILE A 17 -9.76 14.07 0.55
C ILE A 17 -11.14 14.30 -0.05
N VAL A 18 -11.23 14.34 -1.36
CA VAL A 18 -12.49 14.52 -2.07
C VAL A 18 -13.33 13.26 -1.93
N GLY A 19 -14.59 13.42 -1.48
CA GLY A 19 -15.61 12.38 -1.50
C GLY A 19 -15.31 11.17 -0.59
N LEU A 20 -15.66 11.29 0.69
CA LEU A 20 -15.67 10.15 1.61
C LEU A 20 -16.99 9.37 1.51
N ARG A 21 -16.92 8.07 1.81
CA ARG A 21 -18.07 7.18 2.04
C ARG A 21 -17.84 6.35 3.29
N CYS A 22 -18.90 5.81 3.84
CA CYS A 22 -18.81 4.95 5.01
C CYS A 22 -18.13 3.61 4.69
N PRO A 23 -17.01 3.24 5.33
CA PRO A 23 -16.34 1.96 5.09
C PRO A 23 -17.11 0.78 5.69
N ARG A 24 -18.12 1.03 6.55
CA ARG A 24 -18.92 -0.01 7.19
C ARG A 24 -20.09 -0.45 6.31
N CYS A 25 -20.88 0.48 5.78
CA CYS A 25 -22.09 0.16 5.02
C CYS A 25 -22.07 0.65 3.56
N GLY A 26 -21.07 1.43 3.16
CA GLY A 26 -20.95 1.96 1.80
C GLY A 26 -21.82 3.15 1.46
N SER A 27 -22.60 3.70 2.42
CA SER A 27 -23.43 4.89 2.21
C SER A 27 -22.56 6.15 2.21
N ASP A 28 -23.11 7.24 1.64
CA ASP A 28 -22.52 8.55 1.75
C ASP A 28 -22.44 9.01 3.22
N VAL A 29 -21.50 9.89 3.50
CA VAL A 29 -21.29 10.45 4.83
C VAL A 29 -21.46 11.96 4.81
N ASN A 30 -21.93 12.52 5.93
CA ASN A 30 -21.94 13.95 6.18
C ASN A 30 -20.69 14.31 7.00
N GLY A 31 -19.69 14.89 6.35
CA GLY A 31 -18.36 15.03 6.95
C GLY A 31 -17.74 13.67 7.27
N LEU A 32 -17.68 13.31 8.54
CA LEU A 32 -17.14 12.03 9.04
C LEU A 32 -18.21 11.08 9.59
N ASP A 33 -19.49 11.49 9.59
CA ASP A 33 -20.60 10.77 10.17
C ASP A 33 -21.43 10.06 9.12
N CYS A 34 -21.77 8.81 9.37
CA CYS A 34 -22.67 8.02 8.55
C CYS A 34 -24.05 7.93 9.21
N ASP A 35 -25.04 8.60 8.64
CA ASP A 35 -26.41 8.57 9.15
C ASP A 35 -27.08 7.20 8.97
N ALA A 36 -26.66 6.43 7.96
CA ALA A 36 -27.26 5.13 7.65
C ALA A 36 -26.91 4.02 8.66
N CYS A 37 -25.72 4.04 9.28
CA CYS A 37 -25.30 3.01 10.22
C CYS A 37 -24.68 3.54 11.51
N ALA A 38 -24.79 4.86 11.76
CA ALA A 38 -24.24 5.57 12.91
C ALA A 38 -22.73 5.36 13.14
N PHE A 39 -21.99 4.93 12.12
CA PHE A 39 -20.53 4.87 12.20
C PHE A 39 -19.94 6.26 12.01
N ARG A 40 -19.05 6.64 12.92
CA ARG A 40 -18.30 7.90 12.86
C ARG A 40 -16.84 7.64 12.66
N MET A 41 -16.24 8.17 11.59
CA MET A 41 -14.80 8.30 11.43
C MET A 41 -14.28 9.40 12.36
N LYS A 42 -13.02 9.37 12.73
CA LYS A 42 -12.38 10.34 13.62
C LYS A 42 -11.08 10.81 13.01
N VAL A 43 -10.65 12.01 13.33
CA VAL A 43 -9.28 12.47 13.04
C VAL A 43 -8.48 12.40 14.34
N VAL A 44 -7.37 11.68 14.31
CA VAL A 44 -6.43 11.57 15.42
C VAL A 44 -5.03 11.70 14.85
N ASP A 45 -4.23 12.64 15.34
CA ASP A 45 -2.89 12.97 14.84
C ASP A 45 -2.88 13.26 13.32
N GLU A 46 -3.90 13.99 12.87
CA GLU A 46 -4.15 14.32 11.44
C GLU A 46 -4.31 13.08 10.53
N ILE A 47 -4.64 11.93 11.09
CA ILE A 47 -4.94 10.70 10.38
C ILE A 47 -6.43 10.40 10.52
N VAL A 48 -7.14 10.27 9.41
CA VAL A 48 -8.54 9.84 9.41
C VAL A 48 -8.60 8.37 9.82
N ARG A 49 -9.30 8.06 10.93
CA ARG A 49 -9.48 6.71 11.46
C ARG A 49 -10.79 6.14 10.89
N ALA A 50 -10.68 5.32 9.85
CA ALA A 50 -11.84 4.82 9.10
C ALA A 50 -12.04 3.30 9.23
N ILE A 51 -11.47 2.64 10.24
CA ILE A 51 -11.70 1.22 10.50
C ILE A 51 -12.88 1.08 11.48
N PRO A 52 -13.99 0.40 11.06
CA PRO A 52 -15.09 0.09 11.96
C PRO A 52 -14.64 -0.75 13.17
N PRO A 53 -15.31 -0.62 14.35
CA PRO A 53 -14.89 -1.31 15.58
C PRO A 53 -14.73 -2.82 15.42
N GLU A 54 -15.67 -3.47 14.74
CA GLU A 54 -15.64 -4.91 14.47
C GLU A 54 -14.46 -5.34 13.60
N ARG A 55 -14.07 -4.48 12.65
CA ARG A 55 -12.90 -4.72 11.80
C ARG A 55 -11.60 -4.42 12.53
N ARG A 56 -11.60 -3.49 13.46
CA ARG A 56 -10.44 -3.24 14.33
C ARG A 56 -10.14 -4.46 15.21
N VAL A 57 -11.16 -5.11 15.76
CA VAL A 57 -11.01 -6.36 16.52
C VAL A 57 -10.43 -7.47 15.62
N HIS A 58 -10.92 -7.59 14.38
CA HIS A 58 -10.41 -8.57 13.40
C HIS A 58 -8.92 -8.41 13.13
N TYR A 59 -8.44 -7.17 12.96
CA TYR A 59 -7.03 -6.89 12.65
C TYR A 59 -6.13 -6.72 13.88
N ALA A 60 -6.66 -6.69 15.10
CA ALA A 60 -5.90 -6.34 16.32
C ALA A 60 -4.64 -7.20 16.48
N ARG A 61 -4.80 -8.52 16.39
CA ARG A 61 -3.68 -9.47 16.51
C ARG A 61 -2.68 -9.34 15.37
N PHE A 62 -3.16 -9.13 14.14
CA PHE A 62 -2.28 -8.93 12.99
C PHE A 62 -1.44 -7.67 13.15
N MET A 63 -2.05 -6.55 13.55
CA MET A 63 -1.34 -5.28 13.75
C MET A 63 -0.28 -5.42 14.85
N GLU A 64 -0.62 -6.03 16.00
CA GLU A 64 0.31 -6.27 17.09
C GLU A 64 1.52 -7.12 16.67
N ASP A 65 1.27 -8.26 16.02
CA ASP A 65 2.33 -9.15 15.54
C ASP A 65 3.20 -8.47 14.47
N TYR A 66 2.57 -7.71 13.56
CA TYR A 66 3.27 -7.00 12.50
C TYR A 66 4.18 -5.90 13.09
N GLU A 67 3.68 -5.06 13.99
CA GLU A 67 4.48 -4.02 14.66
C GLU A 67 5.68 -4.61 15.38
N ARG A 68 5.48 -5.68 16.17
CA ARG A 68 6.55 -6.40 16.87
C ARG A 68 7.64 -6.89 15.91
N ILE A 69 7.25 -7.50 14.79
CA ILE A 69 8.19 -8.01 13.78
C ILE A 69 8.94 -6.84 13.14
N ARG A 70 8.25 -5.77 12.77
CA ARG A 70 8.84 -4.62 12.09
C ARG A 70 9.83 -3.87 12.97
N GLU A 71 9.51 -3.72 14.25
CA GLU A 71 10.42 -3.16 15.24
C GLU A 71 11.68 -4.02 15.38
N ALA A 72 11.53 -5.34 15.57
CA ALA A 72 12.66 -6.27 15.68
C ALA A 72 13.53 -6.31 14.40
N GLU A 73 12.95 -6.07 13.23
CA GLU A 73 13.67 -5.94 11.96
C GLU A 73 14.34 -4.56 11.80
N GLY A 74 14.06 -3.60 12.67
CA GLY A 74 14.58 -2.23 12.59
C GLY A 74 14.04 -1.47 11.38
N ARG A 75 12.73 -1.52 11.18
CA ARG A 75 12.05 -0.89 10.04
C ARG A 75 11.72 0.58 10.25
N GLY A 76 11.74 1.05 11.49
CA GLY A 76 11.53 2.43 11.89
C GLY A 76 12.78 3.09 12.47
N SER A 77 12.72 4.39 12.68
CA SER A 77 13.80 5.20 13.27
C SER A 77 13.22 6.45 13.93
N GLU A 78 13.94 6.97 14.94
CA GLU A 78 13.70 8.32 15.47
C GLU A 78 14.31 9.42 14.59
N ARG A 79 15.13 9.03 13.59
CA ARG A 79 15.90 9.96 12.78
C ARG A 79 15.23 10.22 11.45
N GLU A 80 15.01 11.48 11.15
CA GLU A 80 14.43 11.95 9.89
C GLU A 80 15.21 11.48 8.65
N GLU A 81 16.55 11.48 8.74
CA GLU A 81 17.43 11.10 7.62
C GLU A 81 17.19 9.64 7.16
N PHE A 82 16.72 8.78 8.08
CA PHE A 82 16.33 7.43 7.73
C PHE A 82 15.19 7.45 6.72
N TYR A 83 14.11 8.17 7.00
CA TYR A 83 12.94 8.25 6.15
C TYR A 83 13.22 8.99 4.84
N LEU A 84 13.89 10.12 4.91
CA LEU A 84 14.25 10.91 3.72
C LEU A 84 15.15 10.15 2.75
N GLY A 85 15.99 9.23 3.23
CA GLY A 85 16.85 8.39 2.41
C GLY A 85 16.10 7.33 1.61
N LEU A 86 14.93 6.87 2.09
CA LEU A 86 14.18 5.78 1.47
C LEU A 86 13.66 6.14 0.07
N PRO A 87 13.62 5.20 -0.88
CA PRO A 87 14.13 3.82 -0.81
C PRO A 87 15.61 3.67 -1.17
N TYR A 88 16.35 4.75 -1.39
CA TYR A 88 17.70 4.74 -1.98
C TYR A 88 18.80 4.48 -0.95
N VAL A 89 18.63 4.99 0.26
CA VAL A 89 19.61 4.87 1.34
C VAL A 89 18.94 4.29 2.58
N ASP A 90 19.41 3.13 3.02
CA ASP A 90 19.08 2.54 4.31
C ASP A 90 20.16 2.89 5.32
N THR A 91 19.96 3.96 6.08
CA THR A 91 20.92 4.42 7.10
C THR A 91 21.09 3.41 8.24
N SER A 92 20.10 2.53 8.47
CA SER A 92 20.20 1.44 9.46
C SER A 92 21.10 0.29 8.99
N ARG A 93 21.31 0.14 7.68
CA ARG A 93 22.01 -0.96 7.00
C ARG A 93 21.44 -2.35 7.25
N ARG A 94 20.33 -2.47 7.99
CA ARG A 94 19.70 -3.76 8.34
C ARG A 94 18.93 -4.36 7.18
N ASN A 95 18.34 -3.51 6.31
CA ASN A 95 17.42 -3.91 5.25
C ASN A 95 17.88 -3.47 3.85
N SER A 96 19.15 -3.12 3.68
CA SER A 96 19.68 -2.48 2.46
C SER A 96 19.41 -3.28 1.17
N LYS A 97 19.43 -4.62 1.22
CA LYS A 97 19.10 -5.45 0.05
C LYS A 97 17.63 -5.30 -0.36
N GLN A 98 16.72 -5.20 0.60
CA GLN A 98 15.30 -5.02 0.33
C GLN A 98 15.01 -3.61 -0.18
N TRP A 99 15.63 -2.60 0.41
CA TRP A 99 15.52 -1.22 -0.05
C TRP A 99 16.10 -1.03 -1.44
N HIS A 100 17.20 -1.70 -1.78
CA HIS A 100 17.72 -1.71 -3.15
C HIS A 100 16.70 -2.28 -4.15
N ILE A 101 15.97 -3.36 -3.82
CA ILE A 101 14.90 -3.87 -4.68
C ILE A 101 13.81 -2.82 -4.86
N ARG A 102 13.33 -2.23 -3.75
CA ARG A 102 12.28 -1.21 -3.77
C ARG A 102 12.67 0.02 -4.57
N SER A 103 13.94 0.47 -4.48
CA SER A 103 14.42 1.60 -5.29
C SER A 103 14.37 1.29 -6.78
N ARG A 104 14.79 0.08 -7.18
CA ARG A 104 14.76 -0.34 -8.61
C ARG A 104 13.32 -0.47 -9.12
N THR A 105 12.41 -1.00 -8.27
CA THR A 105 10.98 -1.04 -8.61
C THR A 105 10.41 0.36 -8.77
N TYR A 106 10.70 1.28 -7.85
CA TYR A 106 10.23 2.66 -7.90
C TYR A 106 10.75 3.41 -9.11
N ASP A 107 12.06 3.30 -9.42
CA ASP A 107 12.65 3.92 -10.61
C ASP A 107 11.97 3.43 -11.89
N HIS A 108 11.70 2.12 -11.99
CA HIS A 108 11.00 1.55 -13.14
C HIS A 108 9.54 2.04 -13.20
N LEU A 109 8.86 2.08 -12.05
CA LEU A 109 7.49 2.57 -11.94
C LEU A 109 7.35 3.99 -12.47
N ILE A 110 8.20 4.91 -11.99
CA ILE A 110 8.16 6.32 -12.40
C ILE A 110 8.51 6.47 -13.89
N LYS A 111 9.55 5.79 -14.37
CA LYS A 111 10.05 5.99 -15.74
C LYS A 111 9.19 5.35 -16.81
N HIS A 112 8.59 4.20 -16.54
CA HIS A 112 7.99 3.35 -17.57
C HIS A 112 6.51 3.08 -17.39
N VAL A 113 5.96 3.21 -16.16
CA VAL A 113 4.57 2.89 -15.89
C VAL A 113 3.73 4.14 -15.69
N LEU A 114 4.20 5.11 -14.91
CA LEU A 114 3.48 6.36 -14.64
C LEU A 114 3.72 7.45 -15.69
N LYS A 115 4.78 7.34 -16.50
CA LYS A 115 5.20 8.33 -17.50
C LYS A 115 4.08 8.79 -18.46
N GLU A 116 3.12 7.93 -18.76
CA GLU A 116 2.03 8.22 -19.69
C GLU A 116 0.90 9.06 -19.07
N ASN A 117 0.96 9.35 -17.76
CA ASN A 117 -0.10 10.03 -17.03
C ASN A 117 0.40 10.94 -15.90
N PRO A 118 1.13 12.01 -16.17
CA PRO A 118 0.95 13.21 -15.38
C PRO A 118 -0.13 14.04 -16.08
N PRO A 119 -1.40 14.07 -15.60
CA PRO A 119 -2.30 15.13 -16.00
C PRO A 119 -1.65 16.47 -15.61
N ASN A 120 -1.85 17.50 -16.39
CA ASN A 120 -1.48 18.87 -16.02
C ASN A 120 -2.04 19.14 -14.62
N GLY A 121 -1.17 19.30 -13.60
CA GLY A 121 -1.55 19.50 -12.22
C GLY A 121 -1.37 18.30 -11.28
N GLY A 122 -0.65 17.24 -11.68
CA GLY A 122 -0.33 16.07 -10.88
C GLY A 122 -1.52 15.11 -10.70
N GLY A 123 -1.39 13.87 -11.15
CA GLY A 123 -2.43 12.85 -10.97
C GLY A 123 -2.64 12.50 -9.49
N ARG A 124 -3.88 12.22 -9.11
CA ARG A 124 -4.21 11.75 -7.77
C ARG A 124 -3.92 10.26 -7.63
N ILE A 125 -3.06 9.90 -6.70
CA ILE A 125 -2.62 8.52 -6.48
C ILE A 125 -3.04 8.04 -5.10
N LEU A 126 -3.67 6.85 -5.02
CA LEU A 126 -3.95 6.17 -3.77
C LEU A 126 -2.86 5.14 -3.50
N ASP A 127 -2.08 5.32 -2.44
CA ASP A 127 -1.01 4.41 -1.99
C ASP A 127 -1.58 3.50 -0.90
N LEU A 128 -1.89 2.23 -1.25
CA LEU A 128 -2.51 1.25 -0.38
C LEU A 128 -1.49 0.33 0.29
N GLY A 129 -1.48 0.35 1.63
CA GLY A 129 -0.46 -0.27 2.45
C GLY A 129 0.81 0.57 2.46
N ALA A 130 0.66 1.87 2.68
CA ALA A 130 1.71 2.87 2.57
C ALA A 130 2.83 2.70 3.61
N GLY A 131 2.55 2.00 4.73
CA GLY A 131 3.49 1.82 5.84
C GLY A 131 4.01 3.17 6.33
N ASN A 132 5.34 3.35 6.29
CA ASN A 132 5.98 4.62 6.66
C ASN A 132 5.89 5.71 5.58
N CYS A 133 5.04 5.56 4.57
CA CYS A 133 4.71 6.53 3.54
C CYS A 133 5.89 6.98 2.64
N TRP A 134 6.99 6.24 2.57
CA TRP A 134 8.11 6.61 1.71
C TRP A 134 7.71 6.73 0.23
N MET A 135 6.82 5.84 -0.25
CA MET A 135 6.31 5.89 -1.63
C MET A 135 5.47 7.14 -1.86
N SER A 136 4.54 7.43 -0.95
CA SER A 136 3.72 8.65 -0.99
C SER A 136 4.61 9.91 -1.01
N TYR A 137 5.65 9.96 -0.16
CA TYR A 137 6.62 11.07 -0.17
C TYR A 137 7.32 11.22 -1.52
N ARG A 138 7.83 10.14 -2.10
CA ARG A 138 8.50 10.17 -3.40
C ARG A 138 7.56 10.56 -4.54
N LEU A 139 6.31 10.10 -4.49
CA LEU A 139 5.28 10.50 -5.45
C LEU A 139 4.94 11.99 -5.34
N ALA A 140 4.84 12.53 -4.12
CA ALA A 140 4.63 13.97 -3.92
C ALA A 140 5.79 14.80 -4.48
N LEU A 141 7.05 14.40 -4.24
CA LEU A 141 8.23 15.04 -4.84
C LEU A 141 8.25 14.95 -6.37
N ALA A 142 7.64 13.91 -6.96
CA ALA A 142 7.49 13.75 -8.40
C ALA A 142 6.32 14.55 -9.00
N GLY A 143 5.60 15.35 -8.18
CA GLY A 143 4.51 16.21 -8.60
C GLY A 143 3.13 15.54 -8.63
N TYR A 144 2.99 14.32 -8.08
CA TYR A 144 1.70 13.67 -7.88
C TYR A 144 1.03 14.12 -6.57
N ARG A 145 -0.27 13.87 -6.46
CA ARG A 145 -1.07 14.12 -5.24
C ARG A 145 -1.43 12.78 -4.58
N PRO A 146 -0.55 12.20 -3.76
CA PRO A 146 -0.81 10.94 -3.10
C PRO A 146 -1.78 11.08 -1.94
N VAL A 147 -2.54 10.03 -1.67
CA VAL A 147 -3.27 9.77 -0.42
C VAL A 147 -2.73 8.45 0.13
N ALA A 148 -2.20 8.47 1.35
CA ALA A 148 -1.61 7.31 2.00
C ALA A 148 -2.65 6.55 2.82
N VAL A 149 -2.78 5.24 2.62
CA VAL A 149 -3.68 4.36 3.38
C VAL A 149 -2.90 3.20 3.97
N ASP A 150 -3.09 2.96 5.26
CA ASP A 150 -2.54 1.79 5.96
C ASP A 150 -3.40 1.38 7.16
N LEU A 151 -3.21 0.18 7.68
CA LEU A 151 -3.78 -0.27 8.95
C LEU A 151 -3.03 0.33 10.15
N LEU A 152 -1.71 0.53 10.01
CA LEU A 152 -0.83 0.99 11.07
C LEU A 152 -0.72 2.51 11.10
N THR A 153 -0.75 3.05 12.28
CA THR A 153 -0.71 4.50 12.48
C THR A 153 0.39 4.97 13.44
N ASN A 154 1.26 4.05 13.87
CA ASN A 154 2.39 4.38 14.74
C ASN A 154 3.41 5.29 14.03
N ASN A 155 4.31 5.91 14.82
CA ASN A 155 5.29 6.88 14.34
C ASN A 155 6.61 6.24 13.85
N GLN A 156 6.71 4.90 13.84
CA GLN A 156 7.93 4.19 13.43
C GLN A 156 7.83 3.64 12.00
N ASP A 157 6.80 2.82 11.72
CA ASP A 157 6.63 2.17 10.41
C ASP A 157 5.17 2.24 9.91
N GLY A 158 4.33 3.06 10.54
CA GLY A 158 2.96 3.37 10.17
C GLY A 158 2.80 4.79 9.64
N LEU A 159 1.54 5.19 9.41
CA LEU A 159 1.17 6.49 8.83
C LEU A 159 1.67 7.69 9.66
N GLY A 160 1.89 7.53 10.97
CA GLY A 160 2.40 8.59 11.84
C GLY A 160 3.84 9.00 11.50
N SER A 161 4.65 8.06 11.00
CA SER A 161 6.04 8.36 10.59
C SER A 161 6.14 9.33 9.41
N ALA A 162 5.04 9.53 8.67
CA ALA A 162 5.00 10.52 7.57
C ALA A 162 5.26 11.96 8.03
N THR A 163 5.12 12.26 9.32
CA THR A 163 5.46 13.59 9.89
C THR A 163 6.89 14.01 9.60
N HIS A 164 7.82 13.05 9.45
CA HIS A 164 9.21 13.31 9.04
C HIS A 164 9.33 13.94 7.64
N TYR A 165 8.34 13.80 6.78
CA TYR A 165 8.36 14.37 5.41
C TYR A 165 7.75 15.76 5.33
N ARG A 166 6.98 16.19 6.34
CA ARG A 166 6.15 17.40 6.30
C ARG A 166 6.89 18.63 5.83
N LYS A 167 8.02 18.94 6.45
CA LYS A 167 8.80 20.17 6.15
C LYS A 167 9.54 20.13 4.81
N HIS A 168 9.54 18.96 4.14
CA HIS A 168 10.19 18.74 2.84
C HIS A 168 9.20 18.74 1.67
N LEU A 169 7.92 19.02 1.94
CA LEU A 169 6.85 19.09 0.95
C LEU A 169 6.18 20.45 1.01
N GLY A 170 5.86 21.01 -0.15
CA GLY A 170 5.06 22.24 -0.22
C GLY A 170 3.62 22.01 0.25
N GLU A 171 3.07 20.83 -0.04
CA GLU A 171 1.76 20.39 0.41
C GLU A 171 1.88 18.97 1.00
N PHE A 172 1.39 18.79 2.22
CA PHE A 172 1.47 17.51 2.92
C PHE A 172 0.26 16.64 2.55
N PHE A 173 0.52 15.39 2.21
CA PHE A 173 -0.51 14.48 1.72
C PHE A 173 -1.42 13.94 2.84
N PRO A 174 -2.70 13.68 2.53
CA PRO A 174 -3.65 13.05 3.45
C PRO A 174 -3.25 11.63 3.83
N ARG A 175 -3.60 11.25 5.08
CA ARG A 175 -3.34 9.92 5.65
C ARG A 175 -4.64 9.35 6.21
N VAL A 176 -4.94 8.11 5.84
CA VAL A 176 -6.19 7.44 6.21
C VAL A 176 -5.92 6.04 6.73
N GLN A 177 -6.36 5.75 7.95
CA GLN A 177 -6.35 4.40 8.48
C GLN A 177 -7.56 3.64 7.96
N ALA A 178 -7.33 2.66 7.06
CA ALA A 178 -8.39 1.83 6.49
C ALA A 178 -7.86 0.47 6.05
N GLU A 179 -8.76 -0.50 5.89
CA GLU A 179 -8.45 -1.77 5.25
C GLU A 179 -8.58 -1.67 3.71
N MET A 180 -7.76 -2.42 2.98
CA MET A 180 -7.68 -2.34 1.52
C MET A 180 -8.97 -2.75 0.81
N ALA A 181 -9.76 -3.65 1.41
CA ALA A 181 -11.00 -4.15 0.84
C ALA A 181 -12.24 -3.32 1.21
N ARG A 182 -12.09 -2.24 2.01
CA ARG A 182 -13.17 -1.35 2.46
C ARG A 182 -12.68 0.07 2.59
N LEU A 183 -12.48 0.71 1.46
CA LEU A 183 -11.90 2.05 1.40
C LEU A 183 -12.96 3.12 1.67
N PRO A 184 -12.66 4.14 2.49
CA PRO A 184 -13.59 5.19 2.83
C PRO A 184 -13.68 6.29 1.77
N PHE A 185 -13.56 5.95 0.50
CA PHE A 185 -13.61 6.90 -0.62
C PHE A 185 -14.81 6.63 -1.52
N GLN A 186 -15.41 7.67 -2.04
CA GLN A 186 -16.41 7.57 -3.10
C GLN A 186 -15.82 6.94 -4.37
N ASN A 187 -16.69 6.60 -5.33
CA ASN A 187 -16.26 6.01 -6.60
C ASN A 187 -15.43 7.01 -7.41
N ALA A 188 -14.49 6.52 -8.20
CA ALA A 188 -13.78 7.28 -9.22
C ALA A 188 -13.10 8.56 -8.68
N GLN A 189 -12.28 8.41 -7.63
CA GLN A 189 -11.57 9.53 -7.00
C GLN A 189 -10.10 9.64 -7.41
N PHE A 190 -9.50 8.56 -7.94
CA PHE A 190 -8.07 8.46 -8.17
C PHE A 190 -7.75 8.09 -9.61
N ASP A 191 -6.69 8.67 -10.15
CA ASP A 191 -6.17 8.32 -11.47
C ASP A 191 -5.40 7.00 -11.42
N VAL A 192 -4.74 6.74 -10.28
CA VAL A 192 -3.98 5.51 -10.03
C VAL A 192 -4.19 5.02 -8.60
N VAL A 193 -4.33 3.72 -8.44
CA VAL A 193 -4.24 3.03 -7.14
C VAL A 193 -3.03 2.13 -7.17
N ILE A 194 -2.14 2.24 -6.17
CA ILE A 194 -0.89 1.47 -6.09
C ILE A 194 -0.87 0.61 -4.83
N PHE A 195 -0.58 -0.67 -5.00
CA PHE A 195 -0.17 -1.58 -3.95
C PHE A 195 1.34 -1.81 -4.07
N ASN A 196 2.13 -1.22 -3.18
CA ASN A 196 3.56 -1.42 -3.18
C ASN A 196 4.01 -2.26 -1.99
N ALA A 197 4.39 -3.51 -2.24
CA ALA A 197 4.74 -4.49 -1.20
C ALA A 197 3.64 -4.71 -0.15
N SER A 198 2.39 -4.54 -0.52
CA SER A 198 1.22 -4.59 0.37
C SER A 198 0.12 -5.55 -0.10
N PHE A 199 -0.08 -5.74 -1.39
CA PHE A 199 -1.17 -6.56 -1.93
C PHE A 199 -1.19 -7.99 -1.39
N HIS A 200 -0.03 -8.57 -1.15
CA HIS A 200 0.10 -9.93 -0.62
C HIS A 200 -0.40 -10.09 0.83
N TYR A 201 -0.74 -9.01 1.55
CA TYR A 201 -1.41 -9.08 2.85
C TYR A 201 -2.94 -9.12 2.74
N SER A 202 -3.50 -8.95 1.54
CA SER A 202 -4.94 -9.08 1.32
C SER A 202 -5.42 -10.50 1.67
N GLU A 203 -6.58 -10.59 2.32
CA GLU A 203 -7.26 -11.86 2.63
C GLU A 203 -8.06 -12.38 1.42
N ASP A 204 -8.46 -11.45 0.52
CA ASP A 204 -9.19 -11.72 -0.71
C ASP A 204 -8.72 -10.75 -1.80
N TYR A 205 -7.99 -11.29 -2.76
CA TYR A 205 -7.41 -10.50 -3.84
C TYR A 205 -8.47 -9.90 -4.76
N GLU A 206 -9.54 -10.63 -5.02
CA GLU A 206 -10.62 -10.16 -5.89
C GLU A 206 -11.38 -9.00 -5.22
N ALA A 207 -11.81 -9.17 -3.98
CA ALA A 207 -12.51 -8.13 -3.23
C ALA A 207 -11.63 -6.85 -3.09
N THR A 208 -10.34 -7.02 -2.82
CA THR A 208 -9.39 -5.92 -2.71
C THR A 208 -9.20 -5.17 -4.03
N LEU A 209 -9.05 -5.90 -5.16
CA LEU A 209 -8.93 -5.26 -6.47
C LEU A 209 -10.25 -4.62 -6.93
N ARG A 210 -11.39 -5.23 -6.65
CA ARG A 210 -12.72 -4.67 -6.95
C ARG A 210 -12.89 -3.33 -6.23
N GLU A 211 -12.47 -3.24 -4.97
CA GLU A 211 -12.54 -2.00 -4.20
C GLU A 211 -11.56 -0.95 -4.73
N ALA A 212 -10.33 -1.35 -5.10
CA ALA A 212 -9.38 -0.47 -5.76
C ALA A 212 -9.92 0.07 -7.10
N LEU A 213 -10.47 -0.80 -7.95
CA LEU A 213 -11.08 -0.44 -9.23
C LEU A 213 -12.30 0.48 -9.06
N ARG A 214 -13.08 0.31 -7.98
CA ARG A 214 -14.16 1.24 -7.66
C ARG A 214 -13.64 2.65 -7.43
N CYS A 215 -12.51 2.78 -6.74
CA CYS A 215 -11.90 4.08 -6.43
C CYS A 215 -11.19 4.73 -7.62
N VAL A 216 -10.83 3.96 -8.64
CA VAL A 216 -10.14 4.47 -9.84
C VAL A 216 -11.11 5.15 -10.80
N ASN A 217 -10.70 6.27 -11.38
CA ASN A 217 -11.38 6.99 -12.47
C ASN A 217 -11.52 6.13 -13.73
N LYS A 218 -12.46 6.45 -14.60
CA LYS A 218 -12.51 5.86 -15.95
C LYS A 218 -11.20 6.12 -16.69
N GLY A 219 -10.61 5.05 -17.25
CA GLY A 219 -9.31 5.11 -17.92
C GLY A 219 -8.10 5.16 -16.99
N GLY A 220 -8.31 5.31 -15.69
CA GLY A 220 -7.26 5.19 -14.69
C GLY A 220 -6.79 3.72 -14.51
N ARG A 221 -5.88 3.49 -13.59
CA ARG A 221 -5.25 2.18 -13.47
C ARG A 221 -5.02 1.74 -12.03
N VAL A 222 -4.99 0.42 -11.81
CA VAL A 222 -4.51 -0.22 -10.60
C VAL A 222 -3.12 -0.80 -10.88
N ILE A 223 -2.20 -0.64 -9.94
CA ILE A 223 -0.82 -1.12 -10.03
C ILE A 223 -0.50 -1.97 -8.80
N VAL A 224 0.05 -3.16 -9.03
CA VAL A 224 0.58 -4.05 -7.98
C VAL A 224 2.08 -4.21 -8.18
N SER A 225 2.89 -3.88 -7.19
CA SER A 225 4.35 -3.99 -7.22
C SER A 225 4.90 -4.64 -5.95
N ASP A 226 6.13 -5.16 -6.03
CA ASP A 226 6.85 -5.79 -4.92
C ASP A 226 6.05 -6.87 -4.15
N THR A 227 5.05 -7.49 -4.82
CA THR A 227 4.37 -8.69 -4.34
C THR A 227 5.12 -9.92 -4.83
N PRO A 228 5.47 -10.89 -3.95
CA PRO A 228 6.17 -12.11 -4.36
C PRO A 228 5.38 -12.87 -5.43
N TRP A 229 6.06 -13.23 -6.52
CA TRP A 229 5.52 -14.05 -7.59
C TRP A 229 6.32 -15.35 -7.72
N TYR A 230 5.63 -16.46 -7.99
CA TYR A 230 6.20 -17.78 -8.22
C TYR A 230 5.60 -18.41 -9.49
N SER A 231 6.42 -19.20 -10.21
CA SER A 231 5.94 -19.92 -11.38
C SER A 231 5.10 -21.16 -11.01
N ARG A 232 5.18 -21.60 -9.77
CA ARG A 232 4.48 -22.79 -9.27
C ARG A 232 3.84 -22.51 -7.92
N GLU A 233 2.59 -22.89 -7.75
CA GLU A 233 1.82 -22.79 -6.52
C GLU A 233 2.55 -23.43 -5.32
N MET A 234 3.16 -24.60 -5.53
CA MET A 234 3.93 -25.31 -4.51
C MET A 234 5.07 -24.45 -3.94
N SER A 235 5.75 -23.67 -4.79
CA SER A 235 6.85 -22.79 -4.35
C SER A 235 6.37 -21.66 -3.46
N GLY A 236 5.19 -21.12 -3.76
CA GLY A 236 4.54 -20.09 -2.93
C GLY A 236 4.11 -20.65 -1.57
N ARG A 237 3.42 -21.80 -1.56
CA ARG A 237 3.02 -22.47 -0.31
C ARG A 237 4.21 -22.80 0.58
N GLN A 238 5.29 -23.33 -0.01
CA GLN A 238 6.51 -23.62 0.74
C GLN A 238 7.13 -22.35 1.34
N MET A 239 7.16 -21.23 0.58
CA MET A 239 7.64 -19.94 1.10
C MET A 239 6.84 -19.49 2.32
N VAL A 240 5.51 -19.58 2.27
CA VAL A 240 4.63 -19.21 3.37
C VAL A 240 4.94 -20.05 4.61
N ALA A 241 5.04 -21.37 4.46
CA ALA A 241 5.36 -22.27 5.56
C ALA A 241 6.75 -21.98 6.17
N GLU A 242 7.78 -21.78 5.32
CA GLU A 242 9.12 -21.40 5.76
C GLU A 242 9.15 -20.09 6.53
N ARG A 243 8.36 -19.08 6.06
CA ARG A 243 8.25 -17.77 6.69
C ARG A 243 7.57 -17.88 8.06
N HIS A 244 6.43 -18.56 8.15
CA HIS A 244 5.71 -18.76 9.40
C HIS A 244 6.60 -19.46 10.44
N ALA A 245 7.29 -20.53 10.05
CA ALA A 245 8.21 -21.24 10.93
C ALA A 245 9.40 -20.36 11.37
N ALA A 246 9.94 -19.55 10.46
CA ALA A 246 11.02 -18.62 10.79
C ALA A 246 10.55 -17.50 11.74
N PHE A 247 9.35 -16.95 11.51
CA PHE A 247 8.76 -15.91 12.35
C PHE A 247 8.43 -16.44 13.76
N LEU A 248 7.84 -17.62 13.85
CA LEU A 248 7.57 -18.26 15.13
C LEU A 248 8.86 -18.45 15.95
N ARG A 249 9.94 -18.95 15.33
CA ARG A 249 11.22 -19.14 16.02
C ARG A 249 11.87 -17.82 16.44
N ARG A 250 11.76 -16.78 15.62
CA ARG A 250 12.48 -15.52 15.84
C ARG A 250 11.72 -14.50 16.67
N TYR A 251 10.38 -14.47 16.51
CA TYR A 251 9.55 -13.42 17.08
C TYR A 251 8.44 -13.95 18.01
N GLY A 252 8.32 -15.28 18.16
CA GLY A 252 7.28 -15.90 18.98
C GLY A 252 5.87 -15.84 18.39
N THR A 253 5.72 -15.44 17.11
CA THR A 253 4.46 -15.45 16.39
C THR A 253 4.70 -15.87 14.94
N ALA A 254 3.76 -16.61 14.34
CA ALA A 254 3.77 -16.95 12.92
C ALA A 254 3.28 -15.80 12.04
N SER A 255 2.65 -14.76 12.63
CA SER A 255 2.01 -13.64 11.92
C SER A 255 0.97 -14.14 10.89
N ASP A 256 0.14 -15.08 11.28
CA ASP A 256 -0.86 -15.80 10.47
C ASP A 256 -2.30 -15.57 10.96
N SER A 257 -2.52 -14.54 11.77
CA SER A 257 -3.83 -14.20 12.35
C SER A 257 -4.85 -13.71 11.30
N ILE A 258 -4.39 -13.31 10.12
CA ILE A 258 -5.25 -13.07 8.95
C ILE A 258 -4.93 -14.08 7.84
N LYS A 259 -5.96 -14.48 7.09
CA LYS A 259 -5.84 -15.49 6.02
C LYS A 259 -5.34 -14.89 4.70
N SER A 260 -4.13 -14.30 4.71
CA SER A 260 -3.55 -13.78 3.47
C SER A 260 -2.85 -14.87 2.66
N VAL A 261 -2.97 -14.79 1.34
CA VAL A 261 -2.35 -15.77 0.41
C VAL A 261 -0.84 -15.55 0.28
N GLN A 262 -0.38 -14.31 0.34
CA GLN A 262 1.01 -13.87 0.46
C GLN A 262 1.88 -13.97 -0.81
N TYR A 263 1.35 -14.42 -1.96
CA TYR A 263 2.07 -14.48 -3.23
C TYR A 263 1.12 -14.52 -4.42
N LEU A 264 1.68 -14.27 -5.60
CA LEU A 264 1.00 -14.39 -6.89
C LEU A 264 1.56 -15.55 -7.70
N THR A 265 0.71 -16.11 -8.57
CA THR A 265 1.07 -17.01 -9.68
C THR A 265 0.40 -16.51 -10.95
N ASP A 266 0.79 -17.05 -12.11
CA ASP A 266 0.15 -16.68 -13.38
C ASP A 266 -1.33 -17.14 -13.40
N GLU A 267 -1.67 -18.29 -12.78
CA GLU A 267 -3.05 -18.77 -12.64
C GLU A 267 -3.91 -17.76 -11.86
N ARG A 268 -3.45 -17.30 -10.70
CA ARG A 268 -4.18 -16.30 -9.90
C ARG A 268 -4.35 -14.97 -10.62
N LEU A 269 -3.34 -14.55 -11.38
CA LEU A 269 -3.44 -13.34 -12.18
C LEU A 269 -4.50 -13.49 -13.28
N HIS A 270 -4.58 -14.66 -13.92
CA HIS A 270 -5.56 -14.97 -14.94
C HIS A 270 -6.98 -15.02 -14.37
N GLU A 271 -7.19 -15.68 -13.22
CA GLU A 271 -8.47 -15.69 -12.51
C GLU A 271 -8.95 -14.26 -12.19
N LEU A 272 -8.04 -13.39 -11.70
CA LEU A 272 -8.38 -11.99 -11.44
C LEU A 272 -8.71 -11.20 -12.71
N GLU A 273 -8.05 -11.49 -13.85
CA GLU A 273 -8.38 -10.88 -15.13
C GLU A 273 -9.81 -11.24 -15.57
N GLU A 274 -10.16 -12.51 -15.45
CA GLU A 274 -11.50 -13.01 -15.86
C GLU A 274 -12.59 -12.45 -14.94
N ASN A 275 -12.43 -12.58 -13.61
CA ASN A 275 -13.44 -12.21 -12.64
C ASN A 275 -13.68 -10.69 -12.57
N LEU A 276 -12.67 -9.88 -12.90
CA LEU A 276 -12.73 -8.41 -12.83
C LEU A 276 -12.77 -7.74 -14.21
N SER A 277 -12.80 -8.53 -15.29
CA SER A 277 -12.80 -8.01 -16.66
C SER A 277 -11.67 -7.01 -16.94
N ILE A 278 -10.48 -7.25 -16.37
CA ILE A 278 -9.28 -6.44 -16.56
C ILE A 278 -8.24 -7.19 -17.39
N ARG A 279 -7.17 -6.49 -17.80
CA ARG A 279 -6.00 -7.10 -18.43
C ARG A 279 -4.73 -6.54 -17.80
N TRP A 280 -3.84 -7.44 -17.38
CA TRP A 280 -2.55 -7.07 -16.82
C TRP A 280 -1.53 -6.75 -17.91
N THR A 281 -0.92 -5.59 -17.81
CA THR A 281 0.35 -5.29 -18.46
C THR A 281 1.46 -5.58 -17.44
N ILE A 282 2.38 -6.47 -17.79
CA ILE A 282 3.44 -6.91 -16.87
C ILE A 282 4.73 -6.19 -17.23
N HIS A 283 5.35 -5.56 -16.24
CA HIS A 283 6.64 -4.88 -16.38
C HIS A 283 7.70 -5.62 -15.54
N TYR A 284 8.93 -5.64 -16.05
CA TYR A 284 10.05 -6.37 -15.46
C TYR A 284 11.17 -5.41 -15.06
N PRO A 285 11.16 -4.89 -13.82
CA PRO A 285 12.26 -4.06 -13.33
C PRO A 285 13.58 -4.82 -13.33
N ASN A 286 14.68 -4.12 -13.65
CA ASN A 286 16.01 -4.72 -13.65
C ASN A 286 16.66 -4.63 -12.27
N TYR A 287 16.79 -5.74 -11.58
CA TYR A 287 17.43 -5.86 -10.26
C TYR A 287 18.90 -6.26 -10.32
N GLY A 288 19.49 -6.35 -11.51
CA GLY A 288 20.89 -6.69 -11.76
C GLY A 288 21.15 -8.18 -11.94
N PHE A 289 22.36 -8.50 -12.43
CA PHE A 289 22.76 -9.84 -12.85
C PHE A 289 22.65 -10.89 -11.71
N LYS A 290 23.13 -10.56 -10.50
CA LYS A 290 23.04 -11.47 -9.34
C LYS A 290 21.59 -11.88 -9.02
N TRP A 291 20.64 -10.97 -9.21
CA TRP A 291 19.23 -11.24 -9.02
C TRP A 291 18.71 -12.19 -10.11
N ALA A 292 19.05 -11.94 -11.37
CA ALA A 292 18.63 -12.76 -12.50
C ALA A 292 19.13 -14.21 -12.39
N MET A 293 20.31 -14.43 -11.81
CA MET A 293 20.90 -15.77 -11.62
C MET A 293 20.31 -16.58 -10.46
N ARG A 294 19.49 -15.96 -9.58
CA ARG A 294 18.94 -16.65 -8.38
C ARG A 294 18.15 -17.92 -8.69
N PRO A 295 17.28 -18.01 -9.71
CA PRO A 295 16.56 -19.24 -10.03
C PRO A 295 17.50 -20.38 -10.43
N PHE A 296 18.52 -20.07 -11.23
CA PHE A 296 19.52 -21.06 -11.64
C PHE A 296 20.31 -21.60 -10.45
N VAL A 297 20.82 -20.71 -9.59
CA VAL A 297 21.54 -21.10 -8.37
C VAL A 297 20.67 -21.92 -7.42
N ALA A 298 19.38 -21.55 -7.28
CA ALA A 298 18.44 -22.30 -6.46
C ALA A 298 18.24 -23.73 -7.00
N LYS A 299 18.10 -23.89 -8.32
CA LYS A 299 17.97 -25.19 -8.99
C LYS A 299 19.21 -26.06 -8.76
N LEU A 300 20.41 -25.50 -8.95
CA LEU A 300 21.69 -26.24 -8.70
C LEU A 300 21.83 -26.70 -7.24
N ARG A 301 21.27 -25.93 -6.29
CA ARG A 301 21.33 -26.25 -4.86
C ARG A 301 20.11 -27.04 -4.37
N ASN A 302 19.30 -27.55 -5.26
CA ASN A 302 18.04 -28.25 -4.98
C ASN A 302 17.16 -27.52 -3.95
N ARG A 303 17.08 -26.19 -4.10
CA ARG A 303 16.27 -25.32 -3.25
C ARG A 303 15.01 -24.88 -3.98
N ARG A 304 14.01 -24.45 -3.21
CA ARG A 304 12.81 -23.80 -3.72
C ARG A 304 13.19 -22.64 -4.66
N GLU A 305 12.40 -22.45 -5.71
CA GLU A 305 12.48 -21.27 -6.58
C GLU A 305 12.38 -19.99 -5.73
N PRO A 306 13.27 -19.00 -5.96
CA PRO A 306 13.19 -17.71 -5.25
C PRO A 306 12.04 -16.86 -5.79
N ALA A 307 11.42 -16.07 -4.91
CA ALA A 307 10.43 -15.07 -5.33
C ALA A 307 10.99 -14.16 -6.42
N ARG A 308 10.15 -13.85 -7.42
CA ARG A 308 10.41 -12.79 -8.39
C ARG A 308 9.50 -11.61 -8.09
N PHE A 309 9.95 -10.41 -8.43
CA PHE A 309 9.13 -9.21 -8.33
C PHE A 309 8.89 -8.65 -9.73
N ARG A 310 7.66 -8.26 -9.98
CA ARG A 310 7.19 -7.67 -11.23
C ARG A 310 6.28 -6.50 -10.87
N ILE A 311 6.00 -5.63 -11.83
CA ILE A 311 4.94 -4.64 -11.71
C ILE A 311 3.81 -5.07 -12.63
N TYR A 312 2.62 -5.15 -12.08
CA TYR A 312 1.39 -5.46 -12.79
C TYR A 312 0.56 -4.18 -12.86
N SER A 313 0.15 -3.78 -14.05
CA SER A 313 -0.70 -2.61 -14.28
C SER A 313 -1.94 -3.02 -15.05
N ALA A 314 -3.13 -2.71 -14.52
CA ALA A 314 -4.39 -2.93 -15.20
C ALA A 314 -5.18 -1.62 -15.32
N ARG A 315 -5.70 -1.31 -16.51
CA ARG A 315 -6.59 -0.17 -16.72
C ARG A 315 -8.03 -0.55 -16.37
N LYS A 316 -8.75 0.37 -15.75
CA LYS A 316 -10.19 0.25 -15.59
C LYS A 316 -10.85 0.44 -16.95
N ASN A 317 -11.69 -0.51 -17.36
CA ASN A 317 -12.42 -0.43 -18.61
C ASN A 317 -13.39 0.76 -18.61
N ALA A 318 -13.53 1.41 -19.76
CA ALA A 318 -14.42 2.57 -19.92
C ALA A 318 -15.93 2.20 -19.88
N ARG A 319 -16.27 0.90 -19.89
CA ARG A 319 -17.64 0.38 -19.98
C ARG A 319 -18.30 0.10 -18.62
N GLU A 320 -17.58 0.27 -17.52
CA GLU A 320 -18.10 0.19 -16.14
C GLU A 320 -18.14 1.61 -15.48
#